data_5d1db50da17bd781e70e28275860ecfc
#
_entry.id   5d1db50da17bd781e70e28275860ecfc
#
_cell.length_a   1.000
_cell.length_b   1.000
_cell.length_c   1.000
_cell.angle_alpha   90.00
_cell.angle_beta   90.00
_cell.angle_gamma   90.00
#
_symmetry.space_group_name_H-M   'P 1'
#
loop_
_entity.id
_entity.type
_entity.pdbx_description
1 polymer ?
#
loop_
_entity_poly.entity_id
_entity_poly.type
_entity_poly.pdbx_seq_one_letter_code
_entity_poly.pdbx_strand_id
1 'polypeptide(L)'
;MEIKLKLNGRNIIASVDADTVLLDFLRDHGCLSVKRGCDTSNCGLCTVLMDGKPVLSCSTLAVRADGHEIHTLEGLQEEASDFVGFIADQGADQCGFCNPGFVMNTIALLRENPDPTDDEIRAFLAGNLCRCSGYDGQLRGIRNYLNSRKA
;
A
#
# COMPACT_ATOMS: atom_id res chain seq x y z
N MET A 1 22.96 -0.80 12.82
CA MET A 1 22.82 0.67 12.83
C MET A 1 21.54 1.02 13.58
N GLU A 2 21.56 2.04 14.46
CA GLU A 2 20.33 2.52 15.12
C GLU A 2 19.57 3.43 14.16
N ILE A 3 18.28 3.20 14.02
CA ILE A 3 17.35 4.04 13.26
C ILE A 3 16.19 4.51 14.14
N LYS A 4 15.66 5.68 13.83
CA LYS A 4 14.51 6.29 14.50
C LYS A 4 13.48 6.68 13.45
N LEU A 5 12.31 6.08 13.51
CA LEU A 5 11.25 6.35 12.55
C LEU A 5 9.89 6.41 13.25
N LYS A 6 8.91 6.95 12.55
CA LYS A 6 7.53 6.92 13.01
C LYS A 6 6.77 5.86 12.21
N LEU A 7 6.33 4.78 12.86
CA LEU A 7 5.60 3.68 12.23
C LEU A 7 4.13 3.71 12.67
N ASN A 8 3.23 3.95 11.73
CA ASN A 8 1.78 4.03 12.00
C ASN A 8 1.46 4.95 13.19
N GLY A 9 2.09 6.12 13.21
CA GLY A 9 1.90 7.13 14.26
C GLY A 9 2.71 6.90 15.55
N ARG A 10 3.47 5.80 15.67
CA ARG A 10 4.29 5.47 16.86
C ARG A 10 5.76 5.67 16.58
N ASN A 11 6.46 6.31 17.51
CA ASN A 11 7.92 6.43 17.42
C ASN A 11 8.58 5.09 17.74
N ILE A 12 9.43 4.62 16.83
CA ILE A 12 10.22 3.39 16.94
C ILE A 12 11.70 3.74 16.95
N ILE A 13 12.45 3.14 17.86
CA ILE A 13 13.91 3.13 17.87
C ILE A 13 14.32 1.68 17.77
N ALA A 14 15.10 1.34 16.75
CA ALA A 14 15.51 -0.04 16.50
C ALA A 14 16.94 -0.13 15.98
N SER A 15 17.60 -1.23 16.27
CA SER A 15 18.88 -1.59 15.66
C SER A 15 18.62 -2.48 14.45
N VAL A 16 19.21 -2.15 13.31
CA VAL A 16 19.07 -2.90 12.05
C VAL A 16 20.43 -3.16 11.43
N ASP A 17 20.55 -4.25 10.71
CA ASP A 17 21.71 -4.51 9.85
C ASP A 17 21.64 -3.63 8.59
N ALA A 18 22.80 -3.34 8.01
CA ALA A 18 22.90 -2.41 6.88
C ALA A 18 22.14 -2.89 5.61
N ASP A 19 21.97 -4.20 5.48
CA ASP A 19 21.31 -4.86 4.35
C ASP A 19 19.86 -5.26 4.64
N THR A 20 19.32 -4.97 5.84
CA THR A 20 17.93 -5.24 6.18
C THR A 20 17.00 -4.47 5.26
N VAL A 21 16.12 -5.16 4.52
CA VAL A 21 15.10 -4.50 3.72
C VAL A 21 13.93 -4.05 4.58
N LEU A 22 13.31 -2.93 4.20
CA LEU A 22 12.22 -2.33 4.96
C LEU A 22 11.03 -3.29 5.12
N LEU A 23 10.75 -4.13 4.12
CA LEU A 23 9.69 -5.15 4.19
C LEU A 23 9.87 -6.07 5.41
N ASP A 24 11.07 -6.64 5.56
CA ASP A 24 11.34 -7.60 6.64
C ASP A 24 11.30 -6.88 7.99
N PHE A 25 11.91 -5.70 8.09
CA PHE A 25 11.81 -4.84 9.27
C PHE A 25 10.36 -4.57 9.70
N LEU A 26 9.49 -4.19 8.76
CA LEU A 26 8.08 -3.91 9.05
C LEU A 26 7.33 -5.14 9.53
N ARG A 27 7.58 -6.30 8.92
CA ARG A 27 6.95 -7.56 9.33
C ARG A 27 7.41 -8.01 10.73
N ASP A 28 8.68 -7.83 11.06
CA ASP A 28 9.24 -8.10 12.40
C ASP A 28 8.62 -7.19 13.47
N HIS A 29 8.13 -6.00 13.06
CA HIS A 29 7.41 -5.06 13.92
C HIS A 29 5.87 -5.22 13.86
N GLY A 30 5.38 -6.36 13.37
CA GLY A 30 3.96 -6.71 13.40
C GLY A 30 3.12 -6.19 12.22
N CYS A 31 3.73 -5.53 11.22
CA CYS A 31 3.02 -5.07 10.02
C CYS A 31 2.87 -6.21 9.00
N LEU A 32 2.00 -7.16 9.30
CA LEU A 32 1.84 -8.39 8.52
C LEU A 32 1.07 -8.18 7.20
N SER A 33 0.39 -7.04 7.03
CA SER A 33 -0.23 -6.64 5.77
C SER A 33 0.79 -6.43 4.65
N VAL A 34 2.04 -6.09 5.01
CA VAL A 34 3.13 -5.92 4.05
C VAL A 34 3.61 -7.29 3.59
N LYS A 35 3.39 -7.62 2.30
CA LYS A 35 3.62 -8.98 1.79
C LYS A 35 4.69 -9.03 0.71
N ARG A 36 5.43 -10.14 0.71
CA ARG A 36 6.38 -10.47 -0.35
C ARG A 36 5.68 -11.37 -1.38
N GLY A 37 5.38 -10.83 -2.56
CA GLY A 37 4.74 -11.59 -3.64
C GLY A 37 5.68 -11.90 -4.82
N CYS A 38 6.88 -11.30 -4.83
CA CYS A 38 7.90 -11.55 -5.83
C CYS A 38 9.30 -11.25 -5.28
N ASP A 39 10.32 -11.65 -6.04
CA ASP A 39 11.74 -11.36 -5.76
C ASP A 39 12.36 -10.38 -6.76
N THR A 40 11.53 -9.74 -7.60
CA THR A 40 11.95 -8.88 -8.71
C THR A 40 11.43 -7.45 -8.63
N SER A 41 10.85 -7.06 -7.48
CA SER A 41 10.35 -5.71 -7.19
C SER A 41 9.30 -5.18 -8.19
N ASN A 42 8.44 -6.07 -8.71
CA ASN A 42 7.45 -5.72 -9.73
C ASN A 42 5.99 -6.00 -9.37
N CYS A 43 5.69 -6.73 -8.27
CA CYS A 43 4.31 -7.12 -7.97
C CYS A 43 3.50 -6.07 -7.19
N GLY A 44 4.15 -5.14 -6.50
CA GLY A 44 3.50 -4.09 -5.72
C GLY A 44 2.85 -4.51 -4.39
N LEU A 45 2.94 -5.80 -4.00
CA LEU A 45 2.30 -6.31 -2.78
C LEU A 45 2.94 -5.78 -1.49
N CYS A 46 4.17 -5.32 -1.59
CA CYS A 46 4.94 -4.75 -0.48
C CYS A 46 4.82 -3.21 -0.38
N THR A 47 3.92 -2.59 -1.14
CA THR A 47 3.75 -1.14 -1.13
C THR A 47 3.38 -0.64 0.27
N VAL A 48 4.13 0.35 0.74
CA VAL A 48 3.87 1.13 1.96
C VAL A 48 3.99 2.61 1.63
N LEU A 49 3.55 3.50 2.52
CA LEU A 49 3.77 4.94 2.34
C LEU A 49 4.94 5.39 3.21
N MET A 50 5.91 6.05 2.59
CA MET A 50 6.99 6.78 3.25
C MET A 50 6.77 8.26 3.04
N ASP A 51 6.50 8.99 4.11
CA ASP A 51 6.12 10.43 4.08
C ASP A 51 4.95 10.68 3.10
N GLY A 52 3.98 9.77 3.10
CA GLY A 52 2.79 9.84 2.25
C GLY A 52 2.97 9.39 0.80
N LYS A 53 4.19 9.04 0.38
CA LYS A 53 4.49 8.56 -0.99
C LYS A 53 4.62 7.04 -1.03
N PRO A 54 4.08 6.38 -2.06
CA PRO A 54 4.17 4.94 -2.17
C PRO A 54 5.60 4.50 -2.52
N VAL A 55 6.11 3.52 -1.77
CA VAL A 55 7.41 2.89 -2.00
C VAL A 55 7.30 1.38 -1.93
N LEU A 56 8.14 0.68 -2.68
CA LEU A 56 8.27 -0.78 -2.58
C LEU A 56 9.22 -1.13 -1.43
N SER A 57 8.68 -1.61 -0.33
CA SER A 57 9.47 -1.92 0.87
C SER A 57 10.46 -3.06 0.67
N CYS A 58 10.23 -3.96 -0.29
CA CYS A 58 11.17 -5.05 -0.61
C CYS A 58 12.46 -4.58 -1.30
N SER A 59 12.47 -3.39 -1.88
CA SER A 59 13.64 -2.78 -2.55
C SER A 59 14.12 -1.50 -1.86
N THR A 60 13.61 -1.22 -0.67
CA THR A 60 14.03 -0.10 0.19
C THR A 60 14.74 -0.66 1.40
N LEU A 61 15.94 -0.19 1.72
CA LEU A 61 16.65 -0.59 2.93
C LEU A 61 16.02 0.06 4.16
N ALA A 62 15.96 -0.66 5.28
CA ALA A 62 15.39 -0.16 6.53
C ALA A 62 16.12 1.09 7.04
N VAL A 63 17.44 1.18 6.85
CA VAL A 63 18.24 2.37 7.18
C VAL A 63 17.80 3.64 6.46
N ARG A 64 17.13 3.52 5.29
CA ARG A 64 16.57 4.65 4.56
C ARG A 64 15.30 5.21 5.17
N ALA A 65 14.70 4.48 6.11
CA ALA A 65 13.51 4.94 6.84
C ALA A 65 13.87 5.77 8.09
N ASP A 66 15.16 5.93 8.39
CA ASP A 66 15.60 6.77 9.51
C ASP A 66 15.13 8.22 9.32
N GLY A 67 14.46 8.78 10.34
CA GLY A 67 13.88 10.12 10.31
C GLY A 67 12.55 10.24 9.54
N HIS A 68 12.04 9.17 8.94
CA HIS A 68 10.84 9.19 8.11
C HIS A 68 9.60 8.64 8.84
N GLU A 69 8.42 8.99 8.32
CA GLU A 69 7.14 8.41 8.74
C GLU A 69 6.70 7.32 7.76
N ILE A 70 6.49 6.12 8.30
CA ILE A 70 6.03 4.96 7.52
C ILE A 70 4.60 4.63 7.90
N HIS A 71 3.74 4.49 6.90
CA HIS A 71 2.39 3.96 7.08
C HIS A 71 2.26 2.64 6.32
N THR A 72 1.68 1.66 7.02
CA THR A 72 1.20 0.40 6.47
C THR A 72 -0.32 0.36 6.59
N LEU A 73 -0.98 -0.67 6.05
CA LEU A 73 -2.43 -0.77 6.12
C LEU A 73 -2.95 -0.82 7.56
N GLU A 74 -2.16 -1.37 8.50
CA GLU A 74 -2.50 -1.37 9.92
C GLU A 74 -2.73 0.04 10.50
N GLY A 75 -2.04 1.04 9.95
CA GLY A 75 -2.19 2.44 10.37
C GLY A 75 -3.23 3.24 9.59
N LEU A 76 -3.78 2.70 8.50
CA LEU A 76 -4.69 3.39 7.59
C LEU A 76 -6.02 2.66 7.40
N GLN A 77 -6.42 1.81 8.34
CA GLN A 77 -7.64 1.01 8.25
C GLN A 77 -8.91 1.86 8.14
N GLU A 78 -8.98 2.96 8.85
CA GLU A 78 -10.11 3.90 8.81
C GLU A 78 -10.28 4.49 7.41
N GLU A 79 -9.19 5.03 6.84
CA GLU A 79 -9.19 5.60 5.48
C GLU A 79 -9.46 4.53 4.40
N ALA A 80 -8.92 3.32 4.60
CA ALA A 80 -9.15 2.19 3.69
C ALA A 80 -10.61 1.73 3.71
N SER A 81 -11.27 1.75 4.87
CA SER A 81 -12.65 1.27 5.02
C SER A 81 -13.64 2.03 4.14
N ASP A 82 -13.34 3.29 3.81
CA ASP A 82 -14.20 4.13 2.98
C ASP A 82 -14.40 3.56 1.57
N PHE A 83 -13.41 2.87 0.99
CA PHE A 83 -13.51 2.40 -0.39
C PHE A 83 -13.41 0.88 -0.57
N VAL A 84 -12.86 0.11 0.40
CA VAL A 84 -12.68 -1.34 0.20
C VAL A 84 -14.00 -2.09 0.00
N GLY A 85 -15.11 -1.60 0.58
CA GLY A 85 -16.44 -2.14 0.35
C GLY A 85 -16.86 -2.06 -1.12
N PHE A 86 -16.55 -0.95 -1.79
CA PHE A 86 -16.82 -0.78 -3.23
C PHE A 86 -16.03 -1.75 -4.11
N ILE A 87 -14.81 -2.13 -3.68
CA ILE A 87 -14.01 -3.14 -4.37
C ILE A 87 -14.63 -4.53 -4.19
N ALA A 88 -15.03 -4.87 -2.97
CA ALA A 88 -15.68 -6.14 -2.66
C ALA A 88 -17.01 -6.32 -3.42
N ASP A 89 -17.82 -5.28 -3.52
CA ASP A 89 -19.10 -5.27 -4.26
C ASP A 89 -18.94 -5.57 -5.75
N GLN A 90 -17.75 -5.37 -6.31
CA GLN A 90 -17.44 -5.73 -7.70
C GLN A 90 -16.89 -7.14 -7.86
N GLY A 91 -16.85 -7.96 -6.80
CA GLY A 91 -16.24 -9.28 -6.81
C GLY A 91 -14.72 -9.25 -7.02
N ALA A 92 -14.09 -8.11 -6.76
CA ALA A 92 -12.64 -7.92 -6.94
C ALA A 92 -11.83 -8.32 -5.70
N ASP A 93 -12.48 -8.65 -4.60
CA ASP A 93 -11.88 -9.21 -3.40
C ASP A 93 -12.09 -10.73 -3.39
N GLN A 94 -11.07 -11.49 -3.79
CA GLN A 94 -11.12 -12.95 -3.87
C GLN A 94 -10.15 -13.59 -2.87
N CYS A 95 -8.90 -13.90 -3.24
CA CYS A 95 -7.93 -14.46 -2.28
C CYS A 95 -7.41 -13.42 -1.27
N GLY A 96 -7.51 -12.14 -1.58
CA GLY A 96 -7.12 -11.03 -0.71
C GLY A 96 -5.62 -10.78 -0.59
N PHE A 97 -4.77 -11.60 -1.22
CA PHE A 97 -3.33 -11.49 -1.05
C PHE A 97 -2.75 -10.18 -1.61
N CYS A 98 -3.28 -9.67 -2.72
CA CYS A 98 -2.86 -8.40 -3.33
C CYS A 98 -3.46 -7.17 -2.64
N ASN A 99 -4.53 -7.33 -1.86
CA ASN A 99 -5.34 -6.21 -1.36
C ASN A 99 -4.54 -5.17 -0.57
N PRO A 100 -3.67 -5.52 0.40
CA PRO A 100 -2.97 -4.50 1.16
C PRO A 100 -2.12 -3.56 0.30
N GLY A 101 -1.32 -4.10 -0.62
CA GLY A 101 -0.49 -3.28 -1.51
C GLY A 101 -1.32 -2.43 -2.47
N PHE A 102 -2.39 -3.01 -3.02
CA PHE A 102 -3.37 -2.32 -3.87
C PHE A 102 -4.04 -1.16 -3.11
N VAL A 103 -4.51 -1.41 -1.88
CA VAL A 103 -5.15 -0.40 -1.02
C VAL A 103 -4.20 0.73 -0.71
N MET A 104 -2.97 0.43 -0.29
CA MET A 104 -1.96 1.44 0.01
C MET A 104 -1.67 2.35 -1.19
N ASN A 105 -1.53 1.76 -2.38
CA ASN A 105 -1.25 2.53 -3.58
C ASN A 105 -2.49 3.34 -4.05
N THR A 106 -3.69 2.82 -3.84
CA THR A 106 -4.94 3.55 -4.11
C THR A 106 -5.08 4.75 -3.18
N ILE A 107 -4.78 4.62 -1.89
CA ILE A 107 -4.78 5.74 -0.94
C ILE A 107 -3.80 6.82 -1.42
N ALA A 108 -2.58 6.43 -1.82
CA ALA A 108 -1.60 7.37 -2.35
C ALA A 108 -2.12 8.12 -3.59
N LEU A 109 -2.72 7.41 -4.53
CA LEU A 109 -3.32 8.01 -5.72
C LEU A 109 -4.40 9.04 -5.35
N LEU A 110 -5.34 8.67 -4.48
CA LEU A 110 -6.47 9.54 -4.14
C LEU A 110 -6.07 10.75 -3.29
N ARG A 111 -4.98 10.67 -2.55
CA ARG A 111 -4.38 11.82 -1.85
C ARG A 111 -3.70 12.78 -2.83
N GLU A 112 -3.04 12.26 -3.85
CA GLU A 112 -2.36 13.06 -4.88
C GLU A 112 -3.35 13.64 -5.89
N ASN A 113 -4.32 12.84 -6.35
CA ASN A 113 -5.35 13.22 -7.29
C ASN A 113 -6.72 12.72 -6.80
N PRO A 114 -7.55 13.59 -6.19
CA PRO A 114 -8.85 13.19 -5.62
C PRO A 114 -9.92 12.78 -6.65
N ASP A 115 -9.72 13.08 -7.92
CA ASP A 115 -10.68 12.73 -9.00
C ASP A 115 -9.92 12.25 -10.25
N PRO A 116 -9.22 11.10 -10.18
CA PRO A 116 -8.46 10.58 -11.29
C PRO A 116 -9.37 10.05 -12.40
N THR A 117 -8.92 10.17 -13.65
CA THR A 117 -9.52 9.48 -14.79
C THR A 117 -9.25 7.98 -14.73
N ASP A 118 -9.99 7.17 -15.51
CA ASP A 118 -9.76 5.72 -15.56
C ASP A 118 -8.34 5.36 -16.03
N ASP A 119 -7.79 6.13 -16.96
CA ASP A 119 -6.43 5.90 -17.46
C ASP A 119 -5.37 6.26 -16.41
N GLU A 120 -5.58 7.32 -15.63
CA GLU A 120 -4.71 7.67 -14.50
C GLU A 120 -4.76 6.59 -13.41
N ILE A 121 -5.94 6.04 -13.10
CA ILE A 121 -6.09 4.92 -12.16
C ILE A 121 -5.31 3.70 -12.67
N ARG A 122 -5.51 3.32 -13.94
CA ARG A 122 -4.81 2.17 -14.54
C ARG A 122 -3.29 2.37 -14.54
N ALA A 123 -2.83 3.55 -14.91
CA ALA A 123 -1.40 3.87 -14.95
C ALA A 123 -0.76 3.82 -13.55
N PHE A 124 -1.43 4.40 -12.55
CA PHE A 124 -0.91 4.46 -11.18
C PHE A 124 -0.88 3.06 -10.53
N LEU A 125 -1.86 2.22 -10.80
CA LEU A 125 -2.01 0.88 -10.24
C LEU A 125 -1.39 -0.24 -11.10
N ALA A 126 -0.76 0.09 -12.21
CA ALA A 126 -0.17 -0.89 -13.13
C ALA A 126 0.89 -1.79 -12.48
N GLY A 127 1.57 -1.30 -11.43
CA GLY A 127 2.54 -2.05 -10.66
C GLY A 127 1.95 -2.92 -9.53
N ASN A 128 0.63 -2.92 -9.32
CA ASN A 128 -0.04 -3.73 -8.31
C ASN A 128 -0.67 -4.96 -8.96
N LEU A 129 0.04 -6.08 -8.93
CA LEU A 129 -0.38 -7.29 -9.64
C LEU A 129 -1.41 -8.09 -8.85
N CYS A 130 -2.41 -8.61 -9.57
CA CYS A 130 -3.43 -9.52 -9.07
C CYS A 130 -3.64 -10.66 -10.05
N ARG A 131 -3.73 -11.89 -9.56
CA ARG A 131 -3.98 -13.07 -10.40
C ARG A 131 -5.46 -13.47 -10.45
N CYS A 132 -6.28 -12.93 -9.54
CA CYS A 132 -7.66 -13.36 -9.35
C CYS A 132 -8.67 -12.43 -10.02
N SER A 133 -8.55 -11.10 -9.81
CA SER A 133 -9.62 -10.12 -10.11
C SER A 133 -9.76 -9.76 -11.59
N GLY A 134 -8.69 -9.89 -12.39
CA GLY A 134 -8.65 -9.39 -13.78
C GLY A 134 -8.63 -7.86 -13.89
N TYR A 135 -8.47 -7.13 -12.78
CA TYR A 135 -8.29 -5.68 -12.64
C TYR A 135 -9.53 -4.81 -12.90
N ASP A 136 -10.42 -5.17 -13.83
CA ASP A 136 -11.59 -4.35 -14.17
C ASP A 136 -12.54 -4.13 -12.99
N GLY A 137 -12.71 -5.14 -12.13
CA GLY A 137 -13.50 -5.02 -10.90
C GLY A 137 -12.90 -4.01 -9.94
N GLN A 138 -11.57 -3.98 -9.81
CA GLN A 138 -10.87 -2.98 -9.00
C GLN A 138 -11.09 -1.57 -9.51
N LEU A 139 -10.96 -1.36 -10.83
CA LEU A 139 -11.22 -0.06 -11.45
C LEU A 139 -12.67 0.40 -11.22
N ARG A 140 -13.66 -0.48 -11.47
CA ARG A 140 -15.07 -0.16 -11.24
C ARG A 140 -15.35 0.18 -9.78
N GLY A 141 -14.75 -0.55 -8.83
CA GLY A 141 -14.89 -0.28 -7.41
C GLY A 141 -14.40 1.12 -7.04
N ILE A 142 -13.19 1.49 -7.48
CA ILE A 142 -12.66 2.84 -7.27
C ILE A 142 -13.58 3.89 -7.91
N ARG A 143 -14.04 3.67 -9.13
CA ARG A 143 -14.93 4.61 -9.82
C ARG A 143 -16.27 4.78 -9.10
N ASN A 144 -16.88 3.69 -8.62
CA ASN A 144 -18.11 3.74 -7.84
C ASN A 144 -17.93 4.51 -6.53
N TYR A 145 -16.82 4.29 -5.83
CA TYR A 145 -16.46 5.05 -4.65
C TYR A 145 -16.36 6.56 -4.94
N LEU A 146 -15.62 6.93 -6.00
CA LEU A 146 -15.46 8.33 -6.38
C LEU A 146 -16.80 8.98 -6.75
N ASN A 147 -17.67 8.27 -7.46
CA ASN A 147 -18.99 8.76 -7.83
C ASN A 147 -19.87 8.95 -6.58
N SER A 148 -19.79 8.06 -5.59
CA SER A 148 -20.56 8.19 -4.35
C SER A 148 -20.20 9.44 -3.54
N ARG A 149 -18.96 9.92 -3.67
CA ARG A 149 -18.51 11.16 -3.00
C ARG A 149 -18.96 12.45 -3.71
N LYS A 150 -19.41 12.36 -4.96
CA LYS A 150 -19.90 13.51 -5.74
C LYS A 150 -21.41 13.72 -5.57
N ALA A 151 -22.10 12.73 -5.05
CA ALA A 151 -23.53 12.79 -4.76
C ALA A 151 -23.79 13.41 -3.39
#